data_665f05bb6a2fd6743ed42dcb53d62ecf
#
_entry.id   665f05bb6a2fd6743ed42dcb53d62ecf
#
_cell.length_a   1.000
_cell.length_b   1.000
_cell.length_c   1.000
_cell.angle_alpha   90.00
_cell.angle_beta   90.00
_cell.angle_gamma   90.00
#
_symmetry.space_group_name_H-M   'P 1'
#
loop_
_entity.id
_entity.type
_entity.pdbx_description
1 polymer ?
#
loop_
_entity_poly.entity_id
_entity_poly.type
_entity_poly.pdbx_seq_one_letter_code
_entity_poly.pdbx_strand_id
1 'polypeptide(L)'
;MSGKLLRLVGTTVAAAQLALAPAHATAVPQAPQPSADAPNPTTEAPDLAPGALGTPTAPGATPDATDTTDTPNAPDASDAPAAADAPPRSLPDLLTDLQKLYRQAEQATEAYNATEEALKRKRAEVSRLDTELTRARLSLYAGRGEAGRLARQQYQNSSDLSPYLRLLLARDPQHALDEGHVIGRLARERAETIGRLTGSERRAADLARRARTALDQQLTLTEKQKKQRDDIRRRLDEVEKLLASLSADQLSALTALERTGTAEAQRSLLASGALDGGDDKPSGEGERAVRYARRQLGKPYAWGAQGPGSYDCSGLTSQAWRAAGTPIPRTSQEQWARLKHVPLRALRPGDLVVYFPEATHVALYAGGGRVIEAPRTGERIRLSPIAAHPILGAVRPDPDKPTAPTAL
;
A
#
# COMPACT_ATOMS: atom_id res chain seq x y z
N MET A 1 -43.43 26.39 -39.13
CA MET A 1 -43.25 26.67 -37.70
C MET A 1 -43.09 25.35 -36.96
N SER A 2 -41.90 24.95 -36.67
CA SER A 2 -41.61 23.85 -35.70
C SER A 2 -40.13 23.81 -35.49
N GLY A 3 -39.70 24.40 -34.41
CA GLY A 3 -38.32 24.40 -33.95
C GLY A 3 -37.91 23.02 -33.42
N LYS A 4 -37.00 22.35 -34.08
CA LYS A 4 -36.35 21.15 -33.54
C LYS A 4 -35.19 21.61 -32.65
N LEU A 5 -35.36 21.45 -31.33
CA LEU A 5 -34.30 21.56 -30.33
C LEU A 5 -33.25 20.48 -30.60
N LEU A 6 -32.12 20.91 -31.09
CA LEU A 6 -30.89 20.11 -31.14
C LEU A 6 -30.34 19.98 -29.75
N ARG A 7 -30.54 18.86 -29.08
CA ARG A 7 -29.84 18.54 -27.81
C ARG A 7 -28.41 18.17 -28.17
N LEU A 8 -27.53 19.13 -28.04
CA LEU A 8 -26.10 18.94 -28.01
C LEU A 8 -25.78 18.06 -26.79
N VAL A 9 -25.40 16.82 -27.00
CA VAL A 9 -24.79 16.00 -25.95
C VAL A 9 -23.37 16.54 -25.79
N GLY A 10 -23.22 17.53 -24.93
CA GLY A 10 -21.92 17.97 -24.47
C GLY A 10 -21.28 16.86 -23.65
N THR A 11 -20.33 16.16 -24.22
CA THR A 11 -19.32 15.43 -23.46
C THR A 11 -18.47 16.45 -22.73
N THR A 12 -18.89 16.81 -21.53
CA THR A 12 -17.99 17.46 -20.58
C THR A 12 -16.90 16.46 -20.25
N VAL A 13 -15.73 16.66 -20.84
CA VAL A 13 -14.48 16.15 -20.32
C VAL A 13 -14.36 16.78 -18.92
N ALA A 14 -14.80 16.04 -17.91
CA ALA A 14 -14.55 16.40 -16.53
C ALA A 14 -13.06 16.20 -16.31
N ALA A 15 -12.30 17.27 -16.44
CA ALA A 15 -11.00 17.35 -15.84
C ALA A 15 -11.21 17.02 -14.35
N ALA A 16 -10.79 15.83 -13.96
CA ALA A 16 -10.77 15.42 -12.57
C ALA A 16 -9.75 16.32 -11.86
N GLN A 17 -10.21 17.48 -11.41
CA GLN A 17 -9.47 18.20 -10.40
C GLN A 17 -9.39 17.29 -9.19
N LEU A 18 -8.19 16.75 -8.96
CA LEU A 18 -7.83 16.13 -7.69
C LEU A 18 -8.01 17.21 -6.63
N ALA A 19 -9.17 17.21 -5.96
CA ALA A 19 -9.28 17.85 -4.66
C ALA A 19 -8.35 17.05 -3.73
N LEU A 20 -7.14 17.57 -3.54
CA LEU A 20 -6.34 17.24 -2.37
C LEU A 20 -7.17 17.72 -1.17
N ALA A 21 -7.89 16.82 -0.54
CA ALA A 21 -8.35 17.05 0.81
C ALA A 21 -7.10 17.30 1.66
N PRO A 22 -7.02 18.42 2.43
CA PRO A 22 -5.93 18.60 3.35
C PRO A 22 -5.98 17.43 4.34
N ALA A 23 -4.91 16.64 4.38
CA ALA A 23 -4.69 15.73 5.46
C ALA A 23 -4.80 16.54 6.74
N HIS A 24 -5.76 16.20 7.60
CA HIS A 24 -5.79 16.74 8.94
C HIS A 24 -4.46 16.37 9.59
N ALA A 25 -3.59 17.35 9.71
CA ALA A 25 -2.41 17.26 10.54
C ALA A 25 -2.91 17.03 11.96
N THR A 26 -2.88 15.77 12.40
CA THR A 26 -2.94 15.46 13.81
C THR A 26 -1.74 16.16 14.44
N ALA A 27 -2.03 17.16 15.25
CA ALA A 27 -1.03 17.89 16.03
C ALA A 27 -0.20 16.86 16.80
N VAL A 28 1.07 16.78 16.46
CA VAL A 28 2.08 16.10 17.27
C VAL A 28 2.13 16.86 18.58
N PRO A 29 1.96 16.24 19.76
CA PRO A 29 2.15 16.94 21.02
C PRO A 29 3.60 17.43 21.05
N GLN A 30 3.74 18.75 21.10
CA GLN A 30 5.01 19.45 21.24
C GLN A 30 5.59 19.08 22.62
N ALA A 31 6.77 18.52 22.62
CA ALA A 31 7.50 18.26 23.85
C ALA A 31 7.70 19.58 24.62
N PRO A 32 7.58 19.58 25.95
CA PRO A 32 7.78 20.80 26.74
C PRO A 32 9.18 21.34 26.54
N GLN A 33 9.29 22.60 26.17
CA GLN A 33 10.55 23.31 26.08
C GLN A 33 11.12 23.49 27.50
N PRO A 34 12.42 23.27 27.70
CA PRO A 34 13.04 23.55 29.00
C PRO A 34 13.06 25.06 29.24
N SER A 35 12.58 25.44 30.43
CA SER A 35 12.62 26.80 30.95
C SER A 35 14.05 27.34 31.00
N ALA A 36 14.25 28.52 30.49
CA ALA A 36 15.49 29.29 30.59
C ALA A 36 15.63 29.81 32.02
N ASP A 37 16.22 29.02 32.92
CA ASP A 37 16.83 29.46 34.15
C ASP A 37 17.61 28.29 34.77
N ALA A 38 18.87 28.10 34.37
CA ALA A 38 19.87 27.38 35.12
C ALA A 38 21.27 27.88 34.71
N PRO A 39 22.16 28.12 35.67
CA PRO A 39 23.45 28.77 35.42
C PRO A 39 24.44 27.81 34.75
N ASN A 40 25.21 28.38 33.85
CA ASN A 40 26.27 27.79 33.04
C ASN A 40 27.48 27.38 33.91
N PRO A 41 27.94 26.13 33.94
CA PRO A 41 29.27 25.84 34.44
C PRO A 41 30.31 25.95 33.32
N THR A 42 31.15 26.95 33.43
CA THR A 42 32.43 27.08 32.74
C THR A 42 33.32 25.89 33.04
N THR A 43 33.72 25.14 32.02
CA THR A 43 34.93 24.28 32.14
C THR A 43 35.65 24.34 30.79
N GLU A 44 36.89 24.81 30.91
CA GLU A 44 37.91 24.94 29.87
C GLU A 44 38.15 23.65 29.13
N ALA A 45 38.24 23.76 27.79
CA ALA A 45 38.79 22.76 26.91
C ALA A 45 40.20 23.19 26.45
N PRO A 46 41.18 22.28 26.41
CA PRO A 46 42.50 22.64 25.87
C PRO A 46 42.48 22.58 24.35
N ASP A 47 43.10 23.59 23.83
CA ASP A 47 43.47 23.96 22.48
C ASP A 47 44.33 22.85 21.80
N LEU A 48 43.92 22.41 20.63
CA LEU A 48 44.82 21.78 19.64
C LEU A 48 44.48 22.32 18.26
N ALA A 49 45.42 23.14 17.78
CA ALA A 49 45.39 23.86 16.53
C ALA A 49 45.68 22.97 15.30
N PRO A 50 45.50 23.52 14.07
CA PRO A 50 45.06 22.80 12.87
C PRO A 50 46.21 22.39 11.95
N GLY A 51 46.07 21.25 11.29
CA GLY A 51 46.88 20.83 10.16
C GLY A 51 46.22 21.22 8.83
N ALA A 52 46.86 22.15 8.12
CA ALA A 52 46.51 22.58 6.76
C ALA A 52 47.02 21.59 5.71
N LEU A 53 46.22 21.33 4.67
CA LEU A 53 46.60 20.87 3.32
C LEU A 53 45.30 20.90 2.51
N GLY A 54 45.11 21.67 1.46
CA GLY A 54 45.89 22.00 0.30
C GLY A 54 44.86 22.06 -0.81
N THR A 55 44.47 23.25 -1.27
CA THR A 55 43.66 23.48 -2.48
C THR A 55 44.59 23.40 -3.71
N PRO A 56 44.18 22.86 -4.86
CA PRO A 56 44.79 23.20 -6.11
C PRO A 56 43.95 24.19 -6.91
N THR A 57 44.60 25.25 -7.23
CA THR A 57 44.35 26.40 -8.07
C THR A 57 44.05 26.01 -9.52
N ALA A 58 43.08 26.70 -10.13
CA ALA A 58 42.89 26.78 -11.57
C ALA A 58 43.93 27.71 -12.21
N PRO A 59 44.36 27.53 -13.47
CA PRO A 59 44.90 28.60 -14.25
C PRO A 59 43.92 29.12 -15.29
N GLY A 60 43.72 30.42 -15.26
CA GLY A 60 43.15 31.18 -16.34
C GLY A 60 44.20 31.56 -17.38
N ALA A 61 43.78 31.73 -18.61
CA ALA A 61 44.42 32.60 -19.61
C ALA A 61 43.41 32.93 -20.71
N THR A 62 43.04 34.17 -20.82
CA THR A 62 42.84 34.90 -22.09
C THR A 62 44.12 35.66 -22.36
N PRO A 63 44.54 36.06 -23.59
CA PRO A 63 43.78 36.84 -24.53
C PRO A 63 44.05 36.52 -26.03
N ASP A 64 43.37 36.95 -26.98
CA ASP A 64 43.56 38.17 -27.80
C ASP A 64 42.87 37.98 -29.18
N ALA A 65 42.35 39.08 -29.67
CA ALA A 65 41.62 39.24 -30.90
C ALA A 65 42.54 39.23 -32.13
N THR A 66 42.04 38.69 -33.25
CA THR A 66 42.21 39.26 -34.58
C THR A 66 41.19 38.74 -35.55
N ASP A 67 40.38 39.66 -35.99
CA ASP A 67 39.72 39.94 -37.25
C ASP A 67 40.18 39.09 -38.44
N THR A 68 39.22 38.42 -39.11
CA THR A 68 39.13 38.33 -40.57
C THR A 68 37.74 37.88 -41.02
N THR A 69 37.08 38.76 -41.71
CA THR A 69 35.93 38.59 -42.59
C THR A 69 36.14 37.47 -43.59
N ASP A 70 35.24 36.47 -43.59
CA ASP A 70 34.83 35.81 -44.83
C ASP A 70 33.48 35.17 -44.63
N THR A 71 32.48 35.64 -45.42
CA THR A 71 31.16 35.08 -45.53
C THR A 71 31.17 34.04 -46.66
N PRO A 72 30.76 32.83 -46.39
CA PRO A 72 30.15 32.03 -47.45
C PRO A 72 28.70 31.65 -47.10
N ASN A 73 27.82 32.13 -47.94
CA ASN A 73 26.68 31.51 -48.52
C ASN A 73 25.90 30.45 -47.69
N ALA A 74 24.75 30.83 -47.19
CA ALA A 74 23.76 29.92 -46.63
C ALA A 74 23.33 28.87 -47.67
N PRO A 75 23.38 27.58 -47.36
CA PRO A 75 22.63 26.59 -48.15
C PRO A 75 21.16 26.65 -47.79
N ASP A 76 20.37 26.66 -48.84
CA ASP A 76 18.94 26.54 -48.96
C ASP A 76 18.36 25.55 -47.93
N ALA A 77 17.52 26.04 -47.03
CA ALA A 77 16.78 25.25 -46.07
C ALA A 77 15.54 24.62 -46.75
N SER A 78 15.79 23.60 -47.56
CA SER A 78 14.69 22.83 -48.18
C SER A 78 15.11 21.38 -48.34
N ASP A 79 15.34 20.71 -47.23
CA ASP A 79 15.30 19.25 -47.08
C ASP A 79 15.27 18.86 -45.58
N ALA A 80 14.20 19.31 -44.91
CA ALA A 80 13.77 18.57 -43.75
C ALA A 80 13.01 17.35 -44.27
N PRO A 81 13.41 16.11 -43.98
CA PRO A 81 12.61 14.97 -44.35
C PRO A 81 11.26 15.14 -43.68
N ALA A 82 10.21 15.30 -44.47
CA ALA A 82 8.84 15.21 -44.03
C ALA A 82 8.75 13.95 -43.17
N ALA A 83 8.28 14.11 -41.95
CA ALA A 83 7.97 12.98 -41.07
C ALA A 83 7.12 12.02 -41.92
N ALA A 84 7.70 10.87 -42.27
CA ALA A 84 7.04 9.85 -43.07
C ALA A 84 5.72 9.56 -42.38
N ASP A 85 4.61 9.85 -43.06
CA ASP A 85 3.26 9.50 -42.64
C ASP A 85 3.25 7.98 -42.39
N ALA A 86 3.33 7.60 -41.13
CA ALA A 86 3.09 6.22 -40.76
C ALA A 86 1.67 5.87 -41.26
N PRO A 87 1.48 4.73 -41.92
CA PRO A 87 0.20 4.38 -42.48
C PRO A 87 -0.87 4.47 -41.38
N PRO A 88 -2.08 4.99 -41.72
CA PRO A 88 -3.13 5.16 -40.72
C PRO A 88 -3.40 3.81 -40.04
N ARG A 89 -3.24 3.74 -38.72
CA ARG A 89 -3.47 2.51 -37.92
C ARG A 89 -4.89 2.02 -38.15
N SER A 90 -5.06 0.72 -38.33
CA SER A 90 -6.41 0.16 -38.49
C SER A 90 -7.22 0.28 -37.18
N LEU A 91 -8.54 0.35 -37.29
CA LEU A 91 -9.41 0.38 -36.07
C LEU A 91 -9.19 -0.83 -35.14
N PRO A 92 -9.01 -2.07 -35.61
CA PRO A 92 -8.68 -3.21 -34.78
C PRO A 92 -7.35 -3.05 -34.04
N ASP A 93 -6.33 -2.49 -34.70
CA ASP A 93 -5.04 -2.24 -34.07
C ASP A 93 -5.15 -1.18 -32.94
N LEU A 94 -5.88 -0.10 -33.22
CA LEU A 94 -6.17 0.93 -32.21
C LEU A 94 -6.94 0.38 -31.01
N LEU A 95 -7.91 -0.51 -31.22
CA LEU A 95 -8.63 -1.17 -30.13
C LEU A 95 -7.70 -2.07 -29.31
N THR A 96 -6.83 -2.81 -29.99
CA THR A 96 -5.85 -3.69 -29.34
C THR A 96 -4.86 -2.88 -28.50
N ASP A 97 -4.34 -1.77 -29.03
CA ASP A 97 -3.44 -0.86 -28.31
C ASP A 97 -4.13 -0.26 -27.08
N LEU A 98 -5.36 0.22 -27.25
CA LEU A 98 -6.16 0.79 -26.16
C LEU A 98 -6.43 -0.24 -25.04
N GLN A 99 -6.85 -1.45 -25.41
CA GLN A 99 -7.07 -2.53 -24.46
C GLN A 99 -5.79 -2.94 -23.73
N LYS A 100 -4.65 -2.94 -24.42
CA LYS A 100 -3.34 -3.19 -23.83
C LYS A 100 -2.96 -2.12 -22.80
N LEU A 101 -3.12 -0.84 -23.13
CA LEU A 101 -2.85 0.27 -22.22
C LEU A 101 -3.73 0.21 -20.97
N TYR A 102 -5.04 -0.02 -21.13
CA TYR A 102 -5.94 -0.18 -19.98
C TYR A 102 -5.54 -1.35 -19.09
N ARG A 103 -5.23 -2.52 -19.65
CA ARG A 103 -4.78 -3.69 -18.89
C ARG A 103 -3.48 -3.40 -18.14
N GLN A 104 -2.53 -2.67 -18.74
CA GLN A 104 -1.31 -2.26 -18.07
C GLN A 104 -1.58 -1.28 -16.92
N ALA A 105 -2.53 -0.37 -17.08
CA ALA A 105 -2.95 0.55 -16.02
C ALA A 105 -3.63 -0.20 -14.86
N GLU A 106 -4.47 -1.20 -15.16
CA GLU A 106 -5.08 -2.07 -14.14
C GLU A 106 -4.04 -2.89 -13.37
N GLN A 107 -3.06 -3.48 -14.09
CA GLN A 107 -1.97 -4.22 -13.47
C GLN A 107 -1.14 -3.32 -12.53
N ALA A 108 -0.83 -2.10 -12.95
CA ALA A 108 -0.14 -1.13 -12.12
C ALA A 108 -0.97 -0.72 -10.88
N THR A 109 -2.29 -0.57 -11.05
CA THR A 109 -3.24 -0.27 -9.98
C THR A 109 -3.27 -1.39 -8.93
N GLU A 110 -3.36 -2.63 -9.35
CA GLU A 110 -3.37 -3.77 -8.42
C GLU A 110 -2.03 -3.92 -7.67
N ALA A 111 -0.90 -3.67 -8.35
CA ALA A 111 0.41 -3.63 -7.70
C ALA A 111 0.51 -2.51 -6.65
N TYR A 112 -0.06 -1.33 -6.93
CA TYR A 112 -0.19 -0.23 -5.98
C TYR A 112 -1.04 -0.62 -4.77
N ASN A 113 -2.21 -1.21 -5.00
CA ASN A 113 -3.13 -1.67 -3.95
C ASN A 113 -2.47 -2.71 -3.03
N ALA A 114 -1.72 -3.66 -3.59
CA ALA A 114 -0.96 -4.65 -2.82
C ALA A 114 0.10 -3.98 -1.93
N THR A 115 0.81 -2.98 -2.46
CA THR A 115 1.82 -2.21 -1.71
C THR A 115 1.16 -1.37 -0.61
N GLU A 116 0.00 -0.77 -0.87
CA GLU A 116 -0.78 -0.01 0.12
C GLU A 116 -1.20 -0.88 1.30
N GLU A 117 -1.72 -2.09 1.05
CA GLU A 117 -2.07 -3.03 2.11
C GLU A 117 -0.84 -3.53 2.89
N ALA A 118 0.29 -3.75 2.21
CA ALA A 118 1.54 -4.09 2.87
C ALA A 118 2.04 -2.94 3.76
N LEU A 119 1.96 -1.71 3.27
CA LEU A 119 2.35 -0.50 4.01
C LEU A 119 1.45 -0.28 5.24
N LYS A 120 0.15 -0.49 5.11
CA LYS A 120 -0.79 -0.42 6.24
C LYS A 120 -0.46 -1.43 7.34
N ARG A 121 -0.17 -2.69 6.98
CA ARG A 121 0.27 -3.71 7.93
C ARG A 121 1.60 -3.33 8.58
N LYS A 122 2.55 -2.81 7.81
CA LYS A 122 3.86 -2.42 8.33
C LYS A 122 3.79 -1.22 9.28
N ARG A 123 2.94 -0.23 9.01
CA ARG A 123 2.68 0.90 9.92
C ARG A 123 2.11 0.43 11.26
N ALA A 124 1.18 -0.51 11.24
CA ALA A 124 0.64 -1.11 12.47
C ALA A 124 1.72 -1.86 13.26
N GLU A 125 2.61 -2.59 12.58
CA GLU A 125 3.74 -3.27 13.20
C GLU A 125 4.73 -2.29 13.85
N VAL A 126 5.10 -1.21 13.16
CA VAL A 126 5.98 -0.15 13.69
C VAL A 126 5.38 0.46 14.95
N SER A 127 4.11 0.84 14.92
CA SER A 127 3.40 1.41 16.07
C SER A 127 3.38 0.46 17.29
N ARG A 128 3.15 -0.84 17.04
CA ARG A 128 3.20 -1.85 18.11
C ARG A 128 4.60 -1.98 18.71
N LEU A 129 5.62 -2.10 17.85
CA LEU A 129 7.01 -2.22 18.30
C LEU A 129 7.50 -0.99 19.07
N ASP A 130 7.07 0.21 18.66
CA ASP A 130 7.39 1.46 19.38
C ASP A 130 6.78 1.47 20.77
N THR A 131 5.52 1.05 20.91
CA THR A 131 4.85 0.90 22.20
C THR A 131 5.56 -0.13 23.11
N GLU A 132 5.94 -1.29 22.56
CA GLU A 132 6.66 -2.33 23.29
C GLU A 132 8.06 -1.86 23.73
N LEU A 133 8.77 -1.15 22.84
CA LEU A 133 10.09 -0.58 23.12
C LEU A 133 10.03 0.48 24.23
N THR A 134 9.03 1.34 24.20
CA THR A 134 8.81 2.34 25.24
C THR A 134 8.60 1.68 26.61
N ARG A 135 7.76 0.65 26.69
CA ARG A 135 7.56 -0.12 27.94
C ARG A 135 8.85 -0.81 28.40
N ALA A 136 9.61 -1.40 27.47
CA ALA A 136 10.87 -2.06 27.81
C ALA A 136 11.92 -1.06 28.31
N ARG A 137 12.00 0.15 27.75
CA ARG A 137 12.88 1.22 28.22
C ARG A 137 12.50 1.71 29.60
N LEU A 138 11.22 1.87 29.92
CA LEU A 138 10.75 2.23 31.27
C LEU A 138 11.10 1.15 32.28
N SER A 139 10.90 -0.14 31.96
CA SER A 139 11.31 -1.27 32.80
C SER A 139 12.81 -1.30 33.04
N LEU A 140 13.62 -1.06 32.00
CA LEU A 140 15.07 -0.96 32.08
C LEU A 140 15.49 0.21 32.99
N TYR A 141 14.85 1.37 32.86
CA TYR A 141 15.13 2.53 33.72
C TYR A 141 14.84 2.22 35.20
N ALA A 142 13.70 1.61 35.49
CA ALA A 142 13.37 1.16 36.86
C ALA A 142 14.38 0.16 37.39
N GLY A 143 14.76 -0.86 36.61
CA GLY A 143 15.77 -1.86 37.00
C GLY A 143 17.16 -1.25 37.26
N ARG A 144 17.58 -0.25 36.46
CA ARG A 144 18.81 0.50 36.69
C ARG A 144 18.75 1.27 38.02
N GLY A 145 17.60 1.84 38.36
CA GLY A 145 17.37 2.51 39.64
C GLY A 145 17.49 1.53 40.81
N GLU A 146 16.94 0.32 40.71
CA GLU A 146 17.08 -0.74 41.73
C GLU A 146 18.54 -1.19 41.92
N ALA A 147 19.21 -1.48 40.81
CA ALA A 147 20.64 -1.85 40.86
C ALA A 147 21.51 -0.73 41.45
N GLY A 148 21.21 0.54 41.13
CA GLY A 148 21.90 1.69 41.71
C GLY A 148 21.66 1.85 43.21
N ARG A 149 20.46 1.56 43.72
CA ARG A 149 20.19 1.55 45.17
C ARG A 149 20.97 0.43 45.84
N LEU A 150 20.98 -0.75 45.27
CA LEU A 150 21.72 -1.90 45.77
C LEU A 150 23.23 -1.61 45.87
N ALA A 151 23.79 -1.00 44.84
CA ALA A 151 25.21 -0.61 44.81
C ALA A 151 25.54 0.43 45.88
N ARG A 152 24.69 1.44 46.09
CA ARG A 152 24.88 2.43 47.16
C ARG A 152 24.83 1.79 48.57
N GLN A 153 23.87 0.90 48.81
CA GLN A 153 23.78 0.18 50.08
C GLN A 153 25.05 -0.65 50.34
N GLN A 154 25.58 -1.30 49.32
CA GLN A 154 26.81 -2.07 49.44
C GLN A 154 28.01 -1.17 49.77
N TYR A 155 28.12 -0.01 49.16
CA TYR A 155 29.20 0.96 49.41
C TYR A 155 29.11 1.53 50.82
N GLN A 156 27.92 1.89 51.30
CA GLN A 156 27.71 2.44 52.65
C GLN A 156 27.98 1.40 53.73
N ASN A 157 27.69 0.11 53.49
CA ASN A 157 27.95 -0.97 54.47
C ASN A 157 29.37 -1.52 54.38
N SER A 158 30.22 -1.02 53.50
CA SER A 158 31.61 -1.49 53.34
C SER A 158 32.55 -0.96 54.42
N SER A 159 32.12 0.02 55.26
CA SER A 159 32.84 0.54 56.38
C SER A 159 32.74 -0.34 57.64
N ASP A 160 31.78 -1.27 57.70
CA ASP A 160 31.63 -2.25 58.74
C ASP A 160 32.34 -3.58 58.40
N LEU A 161 32.71 -4.36 59.40
CA LEU A 161 33.26 -5.71 59.25
C LEU A 161 32.41 -6.49 58.22
N SER A 162 33.10 -7.00 57.19
CA SER A 162 32.45 -7.80 56.16
C SER A 162 31.54 -8.88 56.80
N PRO A 163 30.33 -9.13 56.26
CA PRO A 163 29.45 -10.20 56.76
C PRO A 163 30.17 -11.56 56.87
N TYR A 164 31.12 -11.81 55.99
CA TYR A 164 31.96 -13.02 56.01
C TYR A 164 32.93 -13.01 57.21
N LEU A 165 33.45 -11.85 57.61
CA LEU A 165 34.27 -11.72 58.81
C LEU A 165 33.44 -11.86 60.11
N ARG A 166 32.21 -11.36 60.12
CA ARG A 166 31.27 -11.59 61.25
C ARG A 166 30.94 -13.07 61.40
N LEU A 167 30.68 -13.77 60.22
CA LEU A 167 30.46 -15.21 60.21
C LEU A 167 31.67 -15.99 60.84
N LEU A 168 32.89 -15.62 60.44
CA LEU A 168 34.10 -16.23 60.89
C LEU A 168 34.40 -15.92 62.39
N LEU A 169 33.92 -14.79 62.90
CA LEU A 169 34.11 -14.34 64.32
C LEU A 169 32.89 -14.68 65.19
N ALA A 170 31.92 -15.40 64.70
CA ALA A 170 30.72 -15.81 65.41
C ALA A 170 31.15 -16.77 66.58
N ARG A 171 30.75 -16.43 67.80
CA ARG A 171 31.10 -17.20 69.03
C ARG A 171 30.14 -18.37 69.26
N ASP A 172 29.01 -18.42 68.54
CA ASP A 172 27.95 -19.41 68.71
C ASP A 172 27.59 -20.01 67.31
N PRO A 173 27.52 -21.36 67.18
CA PRO A 173 27.15 -22.05 65.99
C PRO A 173 25.77 -21.66 65.43
N GLN A 174 24.78 -21.33 66.26
CA GLN A 174 23.46 -20.92 65.82
C GLN A 174 23.52 -19.53 65.21
N HIS A 175 24.25 -18.60 65.77
CA HIS A 175 24.48 -17.26 65.16
C HIS A 175 25.20 -17.35 63.85
N ALA A 176 26.15 -18.27 63.69
CA ALA A 176 26.85 -18.50 62.44
C ALA A 176 25.89 -19.02 61.30
N LEU A 177 24.98 -19.92 61.69
CA LEU A 177 23.96 -20.43 60.71
C LEU A 177 22.98 -19.36 60.31
N ASP A 178 22.49 -18.54 61.24
CA ASP A 178 21.58 -17.43 60.96
C ASP A 178 22.23 -16.38 60.01
N GLU A 179 23.48 -15.99 60.27
CA GLU A 179 24.26 -15.07 59.46
C GLU A 179 24.51 -15.64 58.05
N GLY A 180 24.77 -16.96 57.94
CA GLY A 180 24.89 -17.68 56.69
C GLY A 180 23.61 -17.64 55.86
N HIS A 181 22.45 -17.80 56.51
CA HIS A 181 21.15 -17.69 55.87
C HIS A 181 20.86 -16.27 55.33
N VAL A 182 21.22 -15.23 56.11
CA VAL A 182 21.09 -13.82 55.69
C VAL A 182 21.98 -13.51 54.49
N ILE A 183 23.25 -13.93 54.52
CA ILE A 183 24.20 -13.77 53.41
C ILE A 183 23.68 -14.47 52.17
N GLY A 184 23.21 -15.72 52.31
CA GLY A 184 22.65 -16.48 51.18
C GLY A 184 21.40 -15.84 50.57
N ARG A 185 20.53 -15.21 51.37
CA ARG A 185 19.36 -14.47 50.90
C ARG A 185 19.78 -13.23 50.14
N LEU A 186 20.66 -12.42 50.67
CA LEU A 186 21.18 -11.20 50.04
C LEU A 186 21.89 -11.52 48.70
N ALA A 187 22.65 -12.62 48.65
CA ALA A 187 23.30 -13.05 47.41
C ALA A 187 22.29 -13.43 46.34
N ARG A 188 21.21 -14.13 46.71
CA ARG A 188 20.13 -14.47 45.77
C ARG A 188 19.39 -13.23 45.27
N GLU A 189 18.99 -12.31 46.15
CA GLU A 189 18.32 -11.05 45.77
C GLU A 189 19.16 -10.19 44.81
N ARG A 190 20.49 -10.16 45.04
CA ARG A 190 21.43 -9.48 44.11
C ARG A 190 21.49 -10.16 42.77
N ALA A 191 21.63 -11.48 42.73
CA ALA A 191 21.68 -12.25 41.50
C ALA A 191 20.38 -12.09 40.70
N GLU A 192 19.23 -12.11 41.34
CA GLU A 192 17.93 -11.86 40.71
C GLU A 192 17.81 -10.44 40.15
N THR A 193 18.26 -9.42 40.90
CA THR A 193 18.24 -8.03 40.45
C THR A 193 19.12 -7.82 39.21
N ILE A 194 20.32 -8.37 39.21
CA ILE A 194 21.24 -8.34 38.06
C ILE A 194 20.65 -9.11 36.90
N GLY A 195 20.06 -10.29 37.16
CA GLY A 195 19.40 -11.09 36.13
C GLY A 195 18.23 -10.35 35.44
N ARG A 196 17.36 -9.69 36.25
CA ARG A 196 16.27 -8.85 35.73
C ARG A 196 16.80 -7.67 34.91
N LEU A 197 17.83 -6.98 35.37
CA LEU A 197 18.45 -5.85 34.66
C LEU A 197 19.02 -6.31 33.32
N THR A 198 19.84 -7.35 33.31
CA THR A 198 20.44 -7.90 32.07
C THR A 198 19.38 -8.40 31.11
N GLY A 199 18.32 -9.05 31.64
CA GLY A 199 17.17 -9.48 30.81
C GLY A 199 16.41 -8.31 30.18
N SER A 200 16.20 -7.22 30.95
CA SER A 200 15.52 -6.02 30.42
C SER A 200 16.37 -5.25 29.39
N GLU A 201 17.70 -5.21 29.57
CA GLU A 201 18.61 -4.63 28.58
C GLU A 201 18.58 -5.39 27.24
N ARG A 202 18.69 -6.73 27.33
CA ARG A 202 18.60 -7.58 26.10
C ARG A 202 17.27 -7.39 25.38
N ARG A 203 16.16 -7.37 26.13
CA ARG A 203 14.82 -7.14 25.55
C ARG A 203 14.71 -5.78 24.89
N ALA A 204 15.15 -4.70 25.55
CA ALA A 204 15.11 -3.36 25.00
C ALA A 204 15.98 -3.24 23.74
N ALA A 205 17.17 -3.84 23.73
CA ALA A 205 18.06 -3.87 22.57
C ALA A 205 17.45 -4.66 21.39
N ASP A 206 16.80 -5.80 21.67
CA ASP A 206 16.13 -6.59 20.62
C ASP A 206 14.95 -5.82 19.99
N LEU A 207 14.09 -5.25 20.81
CA LEU A 207 12.97 -4.45 20.36
C LEU A 207 13.44 -3.22 19.55
N ALA A 208 14.55 -2.58 19.96
CA ALA A 208 15.11 -1.45 19.22
C ALA A 208 15.61 -1.87 17.82
N ARG A 209 16.27 -3.02 17.69
CA ARG A 209 16.69 -3.56 16.38
C ARG A 209 15.47 -3.85 15.51
N ARG A 210 14.47 -4.55 16.04
CA ARG A 210 13.24 -4.90 15.30
C ARG A 210 12.46 -3.66 14.87
N ALA A 211 12.35 -2.65 15.73
CA ALA A 211 11.69 -1.38 15.39
C ALA A 211 12.41 -0.64 14.25
N ARG A 212 13.75 -0.61 14.25
CA ARG A 212 14.52 -0.03 13.14
C ARG A 212 14.28 -0.77 11.83
N THR A 213 14.41 -2.10 11.84
CA THR A 213 14.15 -2.91 10.63
C THR A 213 12.73 -2.71 10.09
N ALA A 214 11.73 -2.66 10.97
CA ALA A 214 10.35 -2.41 10.56
C ALA A 214 10.16 -1.01 9.96
N LEU A 215 10.81 0.01 10.52
CA LEU A 215 10.78 1.38 9.99
C LEU A 215 11.46 1.47 8.62
N ASP A 216 12.63 0.85 8.43
CA ASP A 216 13.33 0.83 7.14
C ASP A 216 12.47 0.15 6.05
N GLN A 217 11.80 -0.96 6.39
CA GLN A 217 10.86 -1.61 5.49
C GLN A 217 9.65 -0.73 5.19
N GLN A 218 9.13 0.02 6.17
CA GLN A 218 8.04 0.98 5.94
C GLN A 218 8.47 2.08 4.96
N LEU A 219 9.66 2.64 5.11
CA LEU A 219 10.21 3.66 4.20
C LEU A 219 10.35 3.11 2.78
N THR A 220 10.90 1.90 2.63
CA THR A 220 11.04 1.22 1.33
C THR A 220 9.69 1.03 0.65
N LEU A 221 8.66 0.59 1.40
CA LEU A 221 7.31 0.43 0.87
C LEU A 221 6.69 1.79 0.48
N THR A 222 6.96 2.85 1.23
CA THR A 222 6.47 4.21 0.91
C THR A 222 7.05 4.71 -0.41
N GLU A 223 8.35 4.53 -0.63
CA GLU A 223 9.00 4.88 -1.89
C GLU A 223 8.50 4.03 -3.06
N LYS A 224 8.30 2.74 -2.83
CA LYS A 224 7.69 1.85 -3.83
C LYS A 224 6.28 2.32 -4.22
N GLN A 225 5.45 2.65 -3.23
CA GLN A 225 4.09 3.15 -3.46
C GLN A 225 4.09 4.43 -4.28
N LYS A 226 5.00 5.37 -3.99
CA LYS A 226 5.16 6.60 -4.76
C LYS A 226 5.49 6.33 -6.23
N LYS A 227 6.48 5.47 -6.49
CA LYS A 227 6.87 5.08 -7.85
C LYS A 227 5.72 4.42 -8.62
N GLN A 228 4.97 3.55 -7.97
CA GLN A 228 3.80 2.88 -8.57
C GLN A 228 2.68 3.86 -8.89
N ARG A 229 2.41 4.84 -8.00
CA ARG A 229 1.45 5.91 -8.27
C ARG A 229 1.84 6.73 -9.50
N ASP A 230 3.12 7.07 -9.62
CA ASP A 230 3.62 7.84 -10.75
C ASP A 230 3.61 7.01 -12.06
N ASP A 231 3.79 5.69 -11.97
CA ASP A 231 3.62 4.76 -13.10
C ASP A 231 2.17 4.70 -13.59
N ILE A 232 1.20 4.57 -12.68
CA ILE A 232 -0.23 4.60 -13.02
C ILE A 232 -0.57 5.91 -13.76
N ARG A 233 -0.11 7.06 -13.26
CA ARG A 233 -0.36 8.35 -13.91
C ARG A 233 0.17 8.38 -15.33
N ARG A 234 1.42 7.95 -15.55
CA ARG A 234 2.00 7.90 -16.90
C ARG A 234 1.17 7.03 -17.85
N ARG A 235 0.73 5.85 -17.40
CA ARG A 235 -0.10 4.94 -18.20
C ARG A 235 -1.47 5.54 -18.54
N LEU A 236 -2.09 6.24 -17.60
CA LEU A 236 -3.34 6.94 -17.83
C LEU A 236 -3.16 8.13 -18.80
N ASP A 237 -2.06 8.87 -18.71
CA ASP A 237 -1.71 9.91 -19.66
C ASP A 237 -1.50 9.34 -21.09
N GLU A 238 -0.93 8.15 -21.21
CA GLU A 238 -0.79 7.44 -22.49
C GLU A 238 -2.17 7.08 -23.08
N VAL A 239 -3.08 6.58 -22.25
CA VAL A 239 -4.48 6.31 -22.66
C VAL A 239 -5.16 7.60 -23.12
N GLU A 240 -5.05 8.67 -22.34
CA GLU A 240 -5.65 9.97 -22.66
C GLU A 240 -5.10 10.53 -23.98
N LYS A 241 -3.79 10.48 -24.19
CA LYS A 241 -3.15 10.89 -25.44
C LYS A 241 -3.65 10.08 -26.64
N LEU A 242 -3.77 8.76 -26.49
CA LEU A 242 -4.30 7.92 -27.55
C LEU A 242 -5.75 8.29 -27.87
N LEU A 243 -6.61 8.42 -26.85
CA LEU A 243 -8.01 8.82 -27.04
C LEU A 243 -8.14 10.21 -27.64
N ALA A 244 -7.31 11.18 -27.22
CA ALA A 244 -7.31 12.55 -27.76
C ALA A 244 -6.83 12.62 -29.21
N SER A 245 -6.05 11.64 -29.68
CA SER A 245 -5.61 11.56 -31.08
C SER A 245 -6.67 11.02 -32.05
N LEU A 246 -7.79 10.49 -31.51
CA LEU A 246 -8.86 9.87 -32.34
C LEU A 246 -9.96 10.88 -32.70
N SER A 247 -10.49 10.78 -33.90
CA SER A 247 -11.67 11.52 -34.31
C SER A 247 -12.94 10.99 -33.62
N ALA A 248 -14.00 11.78 -33.59
CA ALA A 248 -15.31 11.36 -33.07
C ALA A 248 -15.86 10.10 -33.78
N ASP A 249 -15.63 10.01 -35.09
CA ASP A 249 -16.04 8.84 -35.88
C ASP A 249 -15.22 7.59 -35.52
N GLN A 250 -13.91 7.73 -35.31
CA GLN A 250 -13.05 6.64 -34.85
C GLN A 250 -13.44 6.16 -33.46
N LEU A 251 -13.71 7.06 -32.49
CA LEU A 251 -14.20 6.72 -31.15
C LEU A 251 -15.54 5.97 -31.20
N SER A 252 -16.46 6.44 -32.07
CA SER A 252 -17.75 5.77 -32.30
C SER A 252 -17.56 4.37 -32.87
N ALA A 253 -16.72 4.22 -33.90
CA ALA A 253 -16.41 2.95 -34.53
C ALA A 253 -15.71 1.97 -33.57
N LEU A 254 -14.74 2.44 -32.74
CA LEU A 254 -14.10 1.62 -31.69
C LEU A 254 -15.12 1.12 -30.69
N THR A 255 -16.01 1.99 -30.21
CA THR A 255 -17.08 1.61 -29.25
C THR A 255 -18.01 0.56 -29.85
N ALA A 256 -18.36 0.70 -31.16
CA ALA A 256 -19.19 -0.27 -31.85
C ALA A 256 -18.46 -1.63 -32.02
N LEU A 257 -17.17 -1.62 -32.33
CA LEU A 257 -16.35 -2.81 -32.47
C LEU A 257 -16.21 -3.55 -31.12
N GLU A 258 -15.94 -2.84 -30.02
CA GLU A 258 -15.88 -3.40 -28.67
C GLU A 258 -17.21 -4.05 -28.26
N ARG A 259 -18.34 -3.38 -28.53
CA ARG A 259 -19.68 -3.92 -28.25
C ARG A 259 -19.99 -5.18 -29.06
N THR A 260 -19.63 -5.20 -30.34
CA THR A 260 -19.87 -6.34 -31.22
C THR A 260 -19.02 -7.54 -30.76
N GLY A 261 -17.74 -7.34 -30.49
CA GLY A 261 -16.85 -8.38 -29.97
C GLY A 261 -17.34 -8.95 -28.62
N THR A 262 -17.76 -8.08 -27.71
CA THR A 262 -18.33 -8.51 -26.42
C THR A 262 -19.63 -9.32 -26.62
N ALA A 263 -20.51 -8.90 -27.51
CA ALA A 263 -21.76 -9.61 -27.81
C ALA A 263 -21.51 -10.98 -28.45
N GLU A 264 -20.50 -11.10 -29.31
CA GLU A 264 -20.08 -12.38 -29.91
C GLU A 264 -19.47 -13.31 -28.87
N ALA A 265 -18.56 -12.82 -28.02
CA ALA A 265 -17.96 -13.59 -26.94
C ALA A 265 -19.03 -14.10 -25.96
N GLN A 266 -20.00 -13.26 -25.61
CA GLN A 266 -21.12 -13.64 -24.75
C GLN A 266 -22.00 -14.73 -25.39
N ARG A 267 -22.34 -14.57 -26.67
CA ARG A 267 -23.12 -15.60 -27.39
C ARG A 267 -22.38 -16.93 -27.45
N SER A 268 -21.10 -16.90 -27.78
CA SER A 268 -20.25 -18.09 -27.83
C SER A 268 -20.16 -18.78 -26.46
N LEU A 269 -19.98 -18.01 -25.38
CA LEU A 269 -19.93 -18.56 -24.02
C LEU A 269 -21.26 -19.23 -23.63
N LEU A 270 -22.38 -18.57 -23.91
CA LEU A 270 -23.72 -19.14 -23.62
C LEU A 270 -23.99 -20.40 -24.47
N ALA A 271 -23.65 -20.36 -25.76
CA ALA A 271 -23.82 -21.52 -26.67
C ALA A 271 -22.94 -22.72 -26.30
N SER A 272 -21.82 -22.49 -25.60
CA SER A 272 -20.92 -23.58 -25.14
C SER A 272 -21.47 -24.36 -23.97
N GLY A 273 -22.56 -23.93 -23.32
CA GLY A 273 -23.08 -24.52 -22.08
C GLY A 273 -22.18 -24.34 -20.86
N ALA A 274 -21.16 -23.49 -20.95
CA ALA A 274 -20.19 -23.28 -19.86
C ALA A 274 -20.84 -22.73 -18.56
N LEU A 275 -22.02 -22.12 -18.68
CA LEU A 275 -22.80 -21.61 -17.55
C LEU A 275 -24.00 -22.49 -17.19
N ASP A 276 -24.24 -23.61 -17.93
CA ASP A 276 -25.37 -24.48 -17.70
C ASP A 276 -25.13 -25.34 -16.45
N GLY A 277 -26.04 -25.29 -15.50
CA GLY A 277 -25.98 -26.05 -14.23
C GLY A 277 -25.60 -25.22 -13.01
N GLY A 278 -25.37 -23.91 -13.17
CA GLY A 278 -25.25 -22.99 -12.04
C GLY A 278 -26.55 -22.91 -11.23
N ASP A 279 -26.42 -22.90 -9.91
CA ASP A 279 -27.56 -22.61 -9.04
C ASP A 279 -27.75 -21.07 -9.05
N ASP A 280 -28.83 -20.59 -9.67
CA ASP A 280 -29.16 -19.17 -9.69
C ASP A 280 -29.48 -18.60 -8.30
N LYS A 281 -29.48 -19.45 -7.27
CA LYS A 281 -29.76 -19.07 -5.90
C LYS A 281 -28.47 -18.66 -5.18
N PRO A 282 -28.36 -17.41 -4.75
CA PRO A 282 -27.23 -16.96 -3.92
C PRO A 282 -27.30 -17.60 -2.53
N SER A 283 -26.15 -17.60 -1.83
CA SER A 283 -26.17 -17.69 -0.36
C SER A 283 -26.74 -16.39 0.23
N GLY A 284 -27.10 -16.41 1.52
CA GLY A 284 -27.52 -15.17 2.20
C GLY A 284 -26.46 -14.08 2.19
N GLU A 285 -25.18 -14.45 2.29
CA GLU A 285 -24.03 -13.54 2.15
C GLU A 285 -23.88 -13.05 0.70
N GLY A 286 -23.94 -13.95 -0.26
CA GLY A 286 -23.85 -13.62 -1.69
C GLY A 286 -24.96 -12.66 -2.12
N GLU A 287 -26.18 -12.87 -1.65
CA GLU A 287 -27.29 -11.95 -1.91
C GLU A 287 -27.02 -10.54 -1.34
N ARG A 288 -26.49 -10.44 -0.10
CA ARG A 288 -26.12 -9.16 0.50
C ARG A 288 -25.00 -8.46 -0.28
N ALA A 289 -24.00 -9.23 -0.74
CA ALA A 289 -22.89 -8.70 -1.55
C ALA A 289 -23.40 -8.14 -2.89
N VAL A 290 -24.23 -8.89 -3.62
CA VAL A 290 -24.85 -8.44 -4.87
C VAL A 290 -25.72 -7.20 -4.64
N ARG A 291 -26.53 -7.19 -3.59
CA ARG A 291 -27.38 -6.04 -3.22
C ARG A 291 -26.53 -4.80 -2.90
N TYR A 292 -25.42 -4.97 -2.22
CA TYR A 292 -24.48 -3.87 -1.99
C TYR A 292 -23.92 -3.34 -3.31
N ALA A 293 -23.40 -4.20 -4.17
CA ALA A 293 -22.81 -3.81 -5.45
C ALA A 293 -23.82 -3.13 -6.38
N ARG A 294 -25.08 -3.61 -6.41
CA ARG A 294 -26.16 -2.96 -7.18
C ARG A 294 -26.41 -1.51 -6.75
N ARG A 295 -26.28 -1.19 -5.46
CA ARG A 295 -26.40 0.21 -4.96
C ARG A 295 -25.24 1.11 -5.38
N GLN A 296 -24.16 0.55 -5.90
CA GLN A 296 -23.01 1.31 -6.37
C GLN A 296 -23.07 1.60 -7.88
N LEU A 297 -24.05 1.03 -8.61
CA LEU A 297 -24.21 1.28 -10.05
C LEU A 297 -24.24 2.78 -10.36
N GLY A 298 -23.55 3.18 -11.43
CA GLY A 298 -23.44 4.56 -11.87
C GLY A 298 -22.37 5.40 -11.15
N LYS A 299 -21.79 4.93 -10.05
CA LYS A 299 -20.64 5.59 -9.42
C LYS A 299 -19.40 5.48 -10.28
N PRO A 300 -18.51 6.50 -10.26
CA PRO A 300 -17.31 6.48 -11.09
C PRO A 300 -16.31 5.41 -10.64
N TYR A 301 -15.56 4.87 -11.61
CA TYR A 301 -14.32 4.16 -11.33
C TYR A 301 -13.25 5.17 -10.87
N ALA A 302 -12.47 4.80 -9.87
CA ALA A 302 -11.22 5.47 -9.55
C ALA A 302 -10.22 4.43 -9.03
N TRP A 303 -9.01 4.43 -9.58
CA TRP A 303 -7.96 3.51 -9.16
C TRP A 303 -7.63 3.66 -7.66
N GLY A 304 -7.42 2.55 -6.96
CA GLY A 304 -7.16 2.51 -5.52
C GLY A 304 -8.38 2.76 -4.63
N ALA A 305 -9.54 3.09 -5.20
CA ALA A 305 -10.72 3.48 -4.43
C ALA A 305 -11.50 2.27 -3.88
N GLN A 306 -12.00 2.43 -2.65
CA GLN A 306 -12.79 1.43 -1.92
C GLN A 306 -14.13 2.00 -1.43
N GLY A 307 -14.65 3.05 -2.10
CA GLY A 307 -15.92 3.69 -1.75
C GLY A 307 -15.78 4.79 -0.68
N PRO A 308 -16.91 5.42 -0.30
CA PRO A 308 -18.26 5.22 -0.85
C PRO A 308 -18.53 5.98 -2.17
N GLY A 309 -17.68 6.94 -2.56
CA GLY A 309 -17.91 7.81 -3.72
C GLY A 309 -17.50 7.17 -5.05
N SER A 310 -16.46 6.36 -5.06
CA SER A 310 -15.88 5.67 -6.24
C SER A 310 -15.27 4.35 -5.83
N TYR A 311 -15.01 3.47 -6.80
CA TYR A 311 -14.41 2.16 -6.57
C TYR A 311 -13.49 1.79 -7.74
N ASP A 312 -12.44 1.01 -7.46
CA ASP A 312 -11.81 0.15 -8.47
C ASP A 312 -12.46 -1.25 -8.47
N CYS A 313 -12.01 -2.13 -9.35
CA CYS A 313 -12.61 -3.45 -9.53
C CYS A 313 -12.60 -4.31 -8.25
N SER A 314 -11.41 -4.49 -7.66
CA SER A 314 -11.22 -5.28 -6.43
C SER A 314 -11.70 -4.56 -5.18
N GLY A 315 -11.73 -3.23 -5.17
CA GLY A 315 -12.34 -2.41 -4.13
C GLY A 315 -13.85 -2.59 -4.05
N LEU A 316 -14.54 -2.65 -5.20
CA LEU A 316 -15.97 -2.91 -5.26
C LEU A 316 -16.30 -4.29 -4.69
N THR A 317 -15.60 -5.34 -5.14
CA THR A 317 -15.85 -6.72 -4.68
C THR A 317 -15.51 -6.89 -3.20
N SER A 318 -14.38 -6.34 -2.72
CA SER A 318 -13.99 -6.43 -1.32
C SER A 318 -14.96 -5.70 -0.39
N GLN A 319 -15.47 -4.54 -0.78
CA GLN A 319 -16.46 -3.81 0.02
C GLN A 319 -17.84 -4.47 -0.02
N ALA A 320 -18.24 -5.06 -1.15
CA ALA A 320 -19.47 -5.81 -1.25
C ALA A 320 -19.49 -7.01 -0.27
N TRP A 321 -18.41 -7.76 -0.24
CA TRP A 321 -18.27 -8.91 0.64
C TRP A 321 -18.02 -8.53 2.10
N ARG A 322 -17.34 -7.42 2.37
CA ARG A 322 -17.24 -6.84 3.71
C ARG A 322 -18.63 -6.47 4.26
N ALA A 323 -19.44 -5.81 3.45
CA ALA A 323 -20.82 -5.44 3.81
C ALA A 323 -21.73 -6.68 3.98
N ALA A 324 -21.40 -7.79 3.34
CA ALA A 324 -22.07 -9.07 3.51
C ALA A 324 -21.66 -9.81 4.80
N GLY A 325 -20.58 -9.39 5.48
CA GLY A 325 -20.07 -10.01 6.71
C GLY A 325 -18.94 -11.00 6.48
N THR A 326 -18.47 -11.18 5.24
CA THR A 326 -17.37 -12.07 4.86
C THR A 326 -16.25 -11.27 4.18
N PRO A 327 -15.30 -10.69 4.95
CA PRO A 327 -14.21 -9.91 4.36
C PRO A 327 -13.33 -10.78 3.45
N ILE A 328 -13.02 -10.27 2.27
CA ILE A 328 -12.12 -10.89 1.30
C ILE A 328 -10.89 -10.02 1.06
N PRO A 329 -9.82 -10.56 0.43
CA PRO A 329 -8.62 -9.79 0.12
C PRO A 329 -8.89 -8.54 -0.72
N ARG A 330 -7.98 -7.54 -0.59
CA ARG A 330 -8.12 -6.23 -1.25
C ARG A 330 -7.89 -6.30 -2.75
N THR A 331 -6.93 -7.10 -3.21
CA THR A 331 -6.51 -7.13 -4.62
C THR A 331 -7.12 -8.31 -5.37
N SER A 332 -7.33 -8.16 -6.67
CA SER A 332 -7.87 -9.20 -7.55
C SER A 332 -6.98 -10.44 -7.56
N GLN A 333 -5.65 -10.28 -7.54
CA GLN A 333 -4.69 -11.40 -7.47
C GLN A 333 -4.81 -12.17 -6.15
N GLU A 334 -4.94 -11.46 -4.99
CA GLU A 334 -5.13 -12.13 -3.72
C GLU A 334 -6.51 -12.77 -3.61
N GLN A 335 -7.56 -12.18 -4.20
CA GLN A 335 -8.89 -12.80 -4.30
C GLN A 335 -8.80 -14.09 -5.09
N TRP A 336 -8.13 -14.08 -6.25
CA TRP A 336 -7.88 -15.28 -7.04
C TRP A 336 -7.08 -16.33 -6.29
N ALA A 337 -5.98 -15.95 -5.66
CA ALA A 337 -5.05 -16.88 -5.03
C ALA A 337 -5.58 -17.52 -3.72
N ARG A 338 -6.47 -16.84 -2.99
CA ARG A 338 -6.86 -17.25 -1.63
C ARG A 338 -8.29 -17.75 -1.51
N LEU A 339 -9.18 -17.42 -2.46
CA LEU A 339 -10.55 -17.88 -2.42
C LEU A 339 -10.72 -19.22 -3.12
N LYS A 340 -11.75 -19.97 -2.78
CA LYS A 340 -12.02 -21.28 -3.38
C LYS A 340 -12.42 -21.13 -4.85
N HIS A 341 -11.67 -21.77 -5.73
CA HIS A 341 -12.00 -21.83 -7.15
C HIS A 341 -13.25 -22.64 -7.39
N VAL A 342 -14.10 -22.18 -8.30
CA VAL A 342 -15.32 -22.84 -8.73
C VAL A 342 -15.39 -22.90 -10.26
N PRO A 343 -15.88 -23.98 -10.85
CA PRO A 343 -16.08 -24.02 -12.29
C PRO A 343 -17.21 -23.07 -12.71
N LEU A 344 -17.14 -22.50 -13.90
CA LEU A 344 -18.14 -21.55 -14.41
C LEU A 344 -19.56 -22.12 -14.39
N ARG A 345 -19.73 -23.42 -14.65
CA ARG A 345 -21.03 -24.11 -14.58
C ARG A 345 -21.65 -24.18 -13.17
N ALA A 346 -20.88 -23.85 -12.12
CA ALA A 346 -21.35 -23.86 -10.73
C ALA A 346 -21.45 -22.45 -10.16
N LEU A 347 -21.42 -21.42 -11.02
CA LEU A 347 -21.56 -20.03 -10.58
C LEU A 347 -22.91 -19.78 -9.93
N ARG A 348 -22.89 -19.03 -8.83
CA ARG A 348 -24.07 -18.47 -8.18
C ARG A 348 -23.87 -16.97 -7.92
N PRO A 349 -24.97 -16.18 -7.84
CA PRO A 349 -24.84 -14.75 -7.55
C PRO A 349 -24.07 -14.51 -6.24
N GLY A 350 -23.06 -13.63 -6.32
CA GLY A 350 -22.09 -13.39 -5.25
C GLY A 350 -20.70 -13.93 -5.53
N ASP A 351 -20.55 -14.96 -6.37
CA ASP A 351 -19.23 -15.42 -6.81
C ASP A 351 -18.48 -14.31 -7.55
N LEU A 352 -17.14 -14.42 -7.58
CA LEU A 352 -16.30 -13.48 -8.30
C LEU A 352 -15.81 -14.11 -9.59
N VAL A 353 -15.90 -13.37 -10.68
CA VAL A 353 -15.31 -13.73 -11.96
C VAL A 353 -14.03 -12.95 -12.12
N VAL A 354 -12.92 -13.66 -12.31
CA VAL A 354 -11.58 -13.08 -12.46
C VAL A 354 -11.17 -13.16 -13.93
N TYR A 355 -10.56 -12.09 -14.41
CA TYR A 355 -10.23 -11.91 -15.81
C TYR A 355 -8.74 -11.73 -16.00
N PHE A 356 -8.28 -12.04 -17.22
CA PHE A 356 -6.90 -12.00 -17.68
C PHE A 356 -5.96 -12.97 -16.96
N PRO A 357 -4.94 -13.51 -17.64
CA PRO A 357 -4.02 -14.50 -17.04
C PRO A 357 -3.33 -14.01 -15.76
N GLU A 358 -3.10 -12.70 -15.65
CA GLU A 358 -2.45 -12.06 -14.50
C GLU A 358 -3.43 -11.70 -13.37
N ALA A 359 -4.72 -12.11 -13.48
CA ALA A 359 -5.79 -11.80 -12.54
C ALA A 359 -5.89 -10.28 -12.24
N THR A 360 -5.78 -9.44 -13.27
CA THR A 360 -5.73 -7.98 -13.12
C THR A 360 -7.09 -7.32 -12.98
N HIS A 361 -8.16 -8.03 -13.30
CA HIS A 361 -9.53 -7.53 -13.18
C HIS A 361 -10.45 -8.55 -12.51
N VAL A 362 -11.45 -8.07 -11.78
CA VAL A 362 -12.45 -8.89 -11.08
C VAL A 362 -13.81 -8.22 -11.08
N ALA A 363 -14.85 -9.03 -11.23
CA ALA A 363 -16.24 -8.57 -11.15
C ALA A 363 -17.09 -9.50 -10.27
N LEU A 364 -18.21 -9.00 -9.76
CA LEU A 364 -19.16 -9.74 -8.94
C LEU A 364 -20.24 -10.35 -9.84
N TYR A 365 -20.36 -11.67 -9.84
CA TYR A 365 -21.42 -12.36 -10.59
C TYR A 365 -22.80 -12.03 -10.05
N ALA A 366 -23.69 -11.58 -10.93
CA ALA A 366 -25.03 -11.11 -10.57
C ALA A 366 -26.16 -12.09 -10.97
N GLY A 367 -25.79 -13.23 -11.60
CA GLY A 367 -26.73 -14.18 -12.18
C GLY A 367 -27.01 -13.92 -13.67
N GLY A 368 -27.54 -14.92 -14.38
CA GLY A 368 -27.98 -14.79 -15.78
C GLY A 368 -26.84 -14.40 -16.73
N GLY A 369 -25.61 -14.88 -16.51
CA GLY A 369 -24.46 -14.57 -17.35
C GLY A 369 -24.03 -13.10 -17.30
N ARG A 370 -24.31 -12.40 -16.20
CA ARG A 370 -23.97 -10.98 -16.01
C ARG A 370 -23.16 -10.74 -14.74
N VAL A 371 -22.34 -9.70 -14.78
CA VAL A 371 -21.48 -9.28 -13.66
C VAL A 371 -21.70 -7.80 -13.35
N ILE A 372 -21.49 -7.41 -12.07
CA ILE A 372 -21.36 -6.02 -11.68
C ILE A 372 -19.88 -5.72 -11.54
N GLU A 373 -19.42 -4.72 -12.28
CA GLU A 373 -18.00 -4.35 -12.33
C GLU A 373 -17.78 -2.84 -12.17
N ALA A 374 -16.62 -2.47 -11.67
CA ALA A 374 -16.01 -1.16 -11.85
C ALA A 374 -14.96 -1.32 -12.97
N PRO A 375 -15.27 -0.92 -14.22
CA PRO A 375 -14.53 -1.44 -15.38
C PRO A 375 -13.14 -0.81 -15.55
N ARG A 376 -13.05 0.51 -15.71
CA ARG A 376 -11.78 1.23 -15.94
C ARG A 376 -11.93 2.72 -15.71
N THR A 377 -10.81 3.43 -15.67
CA THR A 377 -10.78 4.90 -15.57
C THR A 377 -11.59 5.55 -16.68
N GLY A 378 -12.41 6.54 -16.32
CA GLY A 378 -13.33 7.22 -17.23
C GLY A 378 -14.72 6.59 -17.32
N GLU A 379 -14.90 5.38 -16.85
CA GLU A 379 -16.18 4.66 -16.85
C GLU A 379 -16.84 4.63 -15.46
N ARG A 380 -18.06 4.07 -15.45
CA ARG A 380 -18.88 3.96 -14.24
C ARG A 380 -19.18 2.50 -13.94
N ILE A 381 -19.39 2.19 -12.65
CA ILE A 381 -19.86 0.88 -12.22
C ILE A 381 -21.13 0.54 -12.97
N ARG A 382 -21.10 -0.63 -13.59
CA ARG A 382 -22.19 -1.09 -14.48
C ARG A 382 -22.44 -2.58 -14.37
N LEU A 383 -23.56 -3.00 -14.94
CA LEU A 383 -23.88 -4.40 -15.18
C LEU A 383 -23.43 -4.75 -16.60
N SER A 384 -22.49 -5.70 -16.72
CA SER A 384 -21.88 -6.12 -17.99
C SER A 384 -22.15 -7.59 -18.29
N PRO A 385 -22.03 -8.03 -19.57
CA PRO A 385 -21.93 -9.44 -19.88
C PRO A 385 -20.72 -10.08 -19.18
N ILE A 386 -20.82 -11.33 -18.75
CA ILE A 386 -19.71 -12.03 -18.09
C ILE A 386 -18.49 -12.20 -19.02
N ALA A 387 -18.73 -12.28 -20.33
CA ALA A 387 -17.68 -12.38 -21.36
C ALA A 387 -17.18 -11.03 -21.88
N ALA A 388 -17.36 -9.93 -21.12
CA ALA A 388 -16.82 -8.62 -21.49
C ALA A 388 -15.30 -8.58 -21.57
N HIS A 389 -14.64 -9.48 -20.82
CA HIS A 389 -13.18 -9.66 -20.82
C HIS A 389 -12.82 -11.15 -20.87
N PRO A 390 -11.57 -11.51 -21.27
CA PRO A 390 -11.09 -12.89 -21.24
C PRO A 390 -11.16 -13.47 -19.83
N ILE A 391 -12.00 -14.48 -19.60
CA ILE A 391 -12.21 -15.09 -18.27
C ILE A 391 -11.02 -15.97 -17.93
N LEU A 392 -10.39 -15.72 -16.77
CA LEU A 392 -9.41 -16.61 -16.15
C LEU A 392 -10.11 -17.76 -15.41
N GLY A 393 -11.14 -17.43 -14.66
CA GLY A 393 -11.93 -18.37 -13.88
C GLY A 393 -12.84 -17.68 -12.88
N ALA A 394 -13.36 -18.46 -11.94
CA ALA A 394 -14.24 -17.92 -10.89
C ALA A 394 -13.83 -18.44 -9.51
N VAL A 395 -14.12 -17.62 -8.48
CA VAL A 395 -13.85 -17.94 -7.08
C VAL A 395 -15.05 -17.60 -6.20
N ARG A 396 -15.18 -18.33 -5.09
CA ARG A 396 -16.28 -18.23 -4.14
C ARG A 396 -15.81 -17.82 -2.77
N PRO A 397 -16.26 -16.66 -2.24
CA PRO A 397 -15.88 -16.19 -0.92
C PRO A 397 -16.50 -16.96 0.26
N ASP A 398 -17.63 -17.61 0.06
CA ASP A 398 -18.38 -18.35 1.10
C ASP A 398 -18.70 -19.80 0.71
N PRO A 399 -17.68 -20.64 0.48
CA PRO A 399 -17.86 -21.98 -0.10
C PRO A 399 -18.75 -22.92 0.73
N ASP A 400 -18.82 -22.70 2.03
CA ASP A 400 -19.50 -23.60 2.97
C ASP A 400 -20.90 -23.10 3.37
N LYS A 401 -21.36 -22.00 2.75
CA LYS A 401 -22.68 -21.43 3.03
C LYS A 401 -23.75 -22.04 2.11
N PRO A 402 -24.89 -22.46 2.67
CA PRO A 402 -26.01 -22.94 1.86
C PRO A 402 -26.59 -21.83 0.99
N THR A 403 -27.24 -22.20 -0.11
CA THR A 403 -28.05 -21.29 -0.90
C THR A 403 -29.23 -20.78 -0.08
N ALA A 404 -29.67 -19.56 -0.32
CA ALA A 404 -30.83 -19.00 0.36
C ALA A 404 -32.09 -19.81 0.02
N PRO A 405 -32.99 -20.06 0.98
CA PRO A 405 -34.26 -20.72 0.69
C PRO A 405 -35.07 -19.88 -0.30
N THR A 406 -35.73 -20.54 -1.23
CA THR A 406 -36.63 -19.85 -2.16
C THR A 406 -37.73 -19.19 -1.34
N ALA A 407 -37.87 -17.87 -1.40
CA ALA A 407 -39.06 -17.21 -0.87
C ALA A 407 -40.26 -17.72 -1.66
N LEU A 408 -41.14 -18.45 -0.97
CA LEU A 408 -42.41 -18.93 -1.50
C LEU A 408 -43.38 -17.75 -1.67
#